data_71847fe196069b57c881b2ef6991c91f
#
_entry.id   71847fe196069b57c881b2ef6991c91f
#
_cell.length_a   1.000
_cell.length_b   1.000
_cell.length_c   1.000
_cell.angle_alpha   90.00
_cell.angle_beta   90.00
_cell.angle_gamma   90.00
#
_symmetry.space_group_name_H-M   'P 1'
#
loop_
_entity.id
_entity.type
_entity.pdbx_description
1 polymer ?
#
loop_
_entity_poly.entity_id
_entity_poly.type
_entity_poly.pdbx_seq_one_letter_code
_entity_poly.pdbx_strand_id
1 'polypeptide(L)'
;MDKTNSLSSCLSSPRCSVLANISGTDLYRDRKDYLHIFEPRGVKIFRIPSPIFFANIEFFKEKLQEAVGFNPLRVLRKRNKALRKIKKLLQENDNHSRDTGLRGLFSKTTDESCVNKEEMDQPTDLEGLPFRMNWNAELPSNISVPRVDLHSLILDFSAVSFLDISALKGLKAGLKEFIRIDVDVYIVSCDVYILEKLHMCMFFDDEIRTSMFFPTLHDAMLHVLEKHKEDKTKGWVISDTKM
;
A
#
# COMPACT_ATOMS: atom_id res chain seq x y z
N MET A 1 27.40 -8.91 31.33
CA MET A 1 26.13 -8.19 31.26
C MET A 1 25.74 -8.10 29.79
N ASP A 2 24.50 -8.37 29.44
CA ASP A 2 23.78 -8.10 28.16
C ASP A 2 23.65 -9.16 27.07
N LYS A 3 23.66 -10.46 27.42
CA LYS A 3 23.20 -11.47 26.46
C LYS A 3 21.66 -11.68 26.42
N THR A 4 20.96 -11.32 27.49
CA THR A 4 19.51 -11.47 27.60
C THR A 4 18.72 -10.39 26.83
N ASN A 5 19.22 -9.17 26.73
CA ASN A 5 18.62 -8.09 25.94
C ASN A 5 18.73 -8.35 24.43
N SER A 6 19.75 -9.05 23.97
CA SER A 6 19.95 -9.41 22.56
C SER A 6 18.91 -10.45 22.06
N LEU A 7 18.53 -11.42 22.89
CA LEU A 7 17.56 -12.46 22.53
C LEU A 7 16.13 -11.91 22.49
N SER A 8 15.76 -11.05 23.42
CA SER A 8 14.45 -10.39 23.42
C SER A 8 14.26 -9.48 22.20
N SER A 9 15.30 -8.77 21.79
CA SER A 9 15.33 -7.94 20.59
C SER A 9 15.19 -8.75 19.31
N CYS A 10 15.79 -9.93 19.20
CA CYS A 10 15.67 -10.80 18.03
C CYS A 10 14.25 -11.37 17.83
N LEU A 11 13.52 -11.61 18.92
CA LEU A 11 12.16 -12.16 18.86
C LEU A 11 11.11 -11.07 18.53
N SER A 12 11.31 -9.85 19.03
CA SER A 12 10.38 -8.74 18.81
C SER A 12 10.64 -7.96 17.52
N SER A 13 11.84 -8.03 16.97
CA SER A 13 12.27 -7.26 15.78
C SER A 13 12.88 -8.20 14.72
N PRO A 14 12.07 -8.98 14.01
CA PRO A 14 12.54 -9.93 13.02
C PRO A 14 13.21 -9.23 11.82
N ARG A 15 14.20 -9.88 11.22
CA ARG A 15 14.89 -9.33 10.05
C ARG A 15 14.04 -9.46 8.79
N CYS A 16 13.24 -8.43 8.49
CA CYS A 16 12.47 -8.35 7.26
C CYS A 16 13.39 -8.20 6.04
N SER A 17 12.98 -8.75 4.91
CA SER A 17 13.73 -8.66 3.67
C SER A 17 12.87 -8.26 2.48
N VAL A 18 13.48 -7.53 1.56
CA VAL A 18 12.91 -7.24 0.24
C VAL A 18 13.49 -8.26 -0.72
N LEU A 19 12.61 -9.02 -1.36
CA LEU A 19 13.01 -10.06 -2.30
C LEU A 19 13.05 -9.53 -3.72
N ALA A 20 13.94 -10.11 -4.51
CA ALA A 20 14.03 -9.89 -5.95
C ALA A 20 14.25 -11.22 -6.66
N ASN A 21 13.89 -11.29 -7.93
CA ASN A 21 14.08 -12.46 -8.76
C ASN A 21 15.55 -12.62 -9.15
N ILE A 22 16.07 -13.84 -9.10
CA ILE A 22 17.37 -14.15 -9.69
C ILE A 22 17.19 -14.28 -11.19
N SER A 23 17.88 -13.45 -11.96
CA SER A 23 17.73 -13.36 -13.41
C SER A 23 17.78 -14.73 -14.09
N GLY A 24 16.77 -15.05 -14.89
CA GLY A 24 16.69 -16.31 -15.62
C GLY A 24 16.22 -17.52 -14.81
N THR A 25 15.71 -17.31 -13.60
CA THR A 25 15.17 -18.36 -12.73
C THR A 25 13.81 -17.98 -12.14
N ASP A 26 13.11 -18.94 -11.55
CA ASP A 26 11.88 -18.72 -10.78
C ASP A 26 12.14 -18.49 -9.29
N LEU A 27 13.41 -18.26 -8.91
CA LEU A 27 13.84 -18.09 -7.54
C LEU A 27 13.86 -16.63 -7.12
N TYR A 28 13.42 -16.38 -5.89
CA TYR A 28 13.42 -15.07 -5.27
C TYR A 28 14.24 -15.09 -3.99
N ARG A 29 15.15 -14.14 -3.85
CA ARG A 29 16.08 -14.03 -2.72
C ARG A 29 16.17 -12.61 -2.21
N ASP A 30 16.73 -12.41 -1.02
CA ASP A 30 17.01 -11.07 -0.51
C ASP A 30 17.91 -10.33 -1.51
N ARG A 31 17.47 -9.15 -1.92
CA ARG A 31 18.17 -8.34 -2.92
C ARG A 31 19.59 -7.93 -2.49
N LYS A 32 19.91 -8.06 -1.20
CA LYS A 32 21.24 -7.71 -0.67
C LYS A 32 22.26 -8.85 -0.81
N ASP A 33 21.78 -10.08 -1.01
CA ASP A 33 22.62 -11.27 -0.96
C ASP A 33 23.12 -11.71 -2.36
N TYR A 34 22.58 -11.11 -3.44
CA TYR A 34 22.88 -11.55 -4.82
C TYR A 34 23.19 -10.38 -5.74
N LEU A 35 24.15 -10.55 -6.66
CA LEU A 35 24.58 -9.52 -7.63
C LEU A 35 23.68 -9.42 -8.86
N HIS A 36 23.17 -10.56 -9.35
CA HIS A 36 22.34 -10.61 -10.56
C HIS A 36 20.86 -10.77 -10.20
N ILE A 37 20.29 -9.71 -9.70
CA ILE A 37 18.89 -9.67 -9.30
C ILE A 37 18.08 -8.77 -10.22
N PHE A 38 16.81 -9.05 -10.26
CA PHE A 38 15.86 -8.46 -11.16
C PHE A 38 14.62 -7.99 -10.37
N GLU A 39 14.44 -6.70 -10.26
CA GLU A 39 13.32 -6.08 -9.54
C GLU A 39 12.40 -5.37 -10.55
N PRO A 40 11.17 -5.84 -10.79
CA PRO A 40 10.24 -5.18 -11.70
C PRO A 40 9.87 -3.81 -11.17
N ARG A 41 9.79 -2.83 -12.08
CA ARG A 41 9.33 -1.48 -11.70
C ARG A 41 7.91 -1.52 -11.15
N GLY A 42 7.68 -0.76 -10.08
CA GLY A 42 6.36 -0.66 -9.46
C GLY A 42 5.90 -1.91 -8.70
N VAL A 43 6.75 -2.92 -8.56
CA VAL A 43 6.48 -4.11 -7.75
C VAL A 43 7.43 -4.16 -6.56
N LYS A 44 6.89 -4.50 -5.38
CA LYS A 44 7.70 -4.73 -4.19
C LYS A 44 7.31 -6.06 -3.57
N ILE A 45 8.31 -6.90 -3.30
CA ILE A 45 8.13 -8.20 -2.65
C ILE A 45 8.74 -8.11 -1.25
N PHE A 46 7.92 -8.32 -0.23
CA PHE A 46 8.34 -8.15 1.16
C PHE A 46 8.09 -9.42 1.96
N ARG A 47 9.12 -9.94 2.62
CA ARG A 47 9.06 -11.15 3.45
C ARG A 47 9.28 -10.81 4.91
N ILE A 48 8.44 -11.40 5.79
CA ILE A 48 8.67 -11.44 7.22
C ILE A 48 9.05 -12.87 7.60
N PRO A 49 10.25 -13.09 8.12
CA PRO A 49 10.73 -14.42 8.48
C PRO A 49 10.36 -14.79 9.92
N SER A 50 9.15 -14.52 10.35
CA SER A 50 8.70 -14.78 11.74
C SER A 50 7.18 -14.83 11.87
N PRO A 51 6.67 -15.42 12.95
CA PRO A 51 5.28 -15.25 13.35
C PRO A 51 4.90 -13.78 13.53
N ILE A 52 3.63 -13.45 13.31
CA ILE A 52 3.10 -12.09 13.49
C ILE A 52 2.15 -12.09 14.69
N PHE A 53 2.43 -11.22 15.67
CA PHE A 53 1.65 -11.12 16.89
C PHE A 53 1.60 -9.66 17.38
N PHE A 54 0.77 -9.40 18.39
CA PHE A 54 0.49 -8.03 18.88
C PHE A 54 1.74 -7.18 19.15
N ALA A 55 2.84 -7.80 19.60
CA ALA A 55 4.05 -7.07 19.95
C ALA A 55 4.94 -6.70 18.74
N ASN A 56 4.76 -7.34 17.57
CA ASN A 56 5.60 -7.06 16.40
C ASN A 56 4.82 -6.52 15.17
N ILE A 57 3.50 -6.42 15.25
CA ILE A 57 2.70 -5.96 14.10
C ILE A 57 3.01 -4.51 13.70
N GLU A 58 3.24 -3.62 14.66
CA GLU A 58 3.60 -2.24 14.34
C GLU A 58 5.01 -2.15 13.75
N PHE A 59 5.95 -2.93 14.28
CA PHE A 59 7.28 -3.07 13.68
C PHE A 59 7.19 -3.59 12.22
N PHE A 60 6.30 -4.55 11.95
CA PHE A 60 6.04 -5.02 10.59
C PHE A 60 5.58 -3.90 9.68
N LYS A 61 4.61 -3.10 10.10
CA LYS A 61 4.10 -1.97 9.32
C LYS A 61 5.19 -0.93 9.04
N GLU A 62 6.00 -0.59 10.06
CA GLU A 62 7.11 0.35 9.90
C GLU A 62 8.14 -0.17 8.88
N LYS A 63 8.53 -1.45 8.98
CA LYS A 63 9.48 -2.06 8.03
C LYS A 63 8.92 -2.17 6.62
N LEU A 64 7.62 -2.41 6.49
CA LEU A 64 6.94 -2.39 5.20
C LEU A 64 6.95 -0.98 4.60
N GLN A 65 6.64 0.05 5.38
CA GLN A 65 6.70 1.45 4.94
C GLN A 65 8.13 1.88 4.55
N GLU A 66 9.15 1.45 5.30
CA GLU A 66 10.56 1.65 4.94
C GLU A 66 10.90 0.98 3.60
N ALA A 67 10.42 -0.26 3.38
CA ALA A 67 10.69 -1.02 2.18
C ALA A 67 10.05 -0.41 0.92
N VAL A 68 8.84 0.14 1.04
CA VAL A 68 8.15 0.81 -0.07
C VAL A 68 8.56 2.28 -0.23
N GLY A 69 9.16 2.88 0.81
CA GLY A 69 9.68 4.26 0.78
C GLY A 69 8.66 5.35 1.07
N PHE A 70 7.43 5.02 1.43
CA PHE A 70 6.40 6.00 1.78
C PHE A 70 5.40 5.45 2.81
N ASN A 71 4.65 6.36 3.46
CA ASN A 71 3.56 6.00 4.35
C ASN A 71 2.22 6.09 3.60
N PRO A 72 1.49 4.97 3.40
CA PRO A 72 0.26 4.92 2.61
C PRO A 72 -0.85 5.80 3.20
N LEU A 73 -0.99 5.84 4.53
CA LEU A 73 -1.99 6.66 5.20
C LEU A 73 -1.74 8.16 4.95
N ARG A 74 -0.47 8.59 4.96
CA ARG A 74 -0.12 9.97 4.62
C ARG A 74 -0.46 10.32 3.18
N VAL A 75 -0.25 9.40 2.25
CA VAL A 75 -0.63 9.56 0.84
C VAL A 75 -2.15 9.68 0.72
N LEU A 76 -2.91 8.77 1.35
CA LEU A 76 -4.37 8.77 1.35
C LEU A 76 -4.94 10.10 1.86
N ARG A 77 -4.47 10.58 3.00
CA ARG A 77 -4.89 11.89 3.56
C ARG A 77 -4.64 13.06 2.60
N LYS A 78 -3.50 13.06 1.92
CA LYS A 78 -3.20 14.10 0.90
C LYS A 78 -4.10 13.98 -0.33
N ARG A 79 -4.39 12.75 -0.80
CA ARG A 79 -5.35 12.51 -1.89
C ARG A 79 -6.75 12.96 -1.50
N ASN A 80 -7.23 12.62 -0.31
CA ASN A 80 -8.54 13.04 0.18
C ASN A 80 -8.65 14.57 0.30
N LYS A 81 -7.61 15.24 0.80
CA LYS A 81 -7.56 16.71 0.83
C LYS A 81 -7.60 17.34 -0.57
N ALA A 82 -6.91 16.74 -1.53
CA ALA A 82 -6.92 17.17 -2.93
C ALA A 82 -8.30 17.00 -3.58
N LEU A 83 -8.94 15.84 -3.37
CA LEU A 83 -10.31 15.58 -3.87
C LEU A 83 -11.33 16.58 -3.35
N ARG A 84 -11.29 16.91 -2.07
CA ARG A 84 -12.17 17.94 -1.48
C ARG A 84 -11.97 19.31 -2.12
N LYS A 85 -10.71 19.69 -2.41
CA LYS A 85 -10.40 20.93 -3.13
C LYS A 85 -10.96 20.92 -4.55
N ILE A 86 -10.77 19.83 -5.30
CA ILE A 86 -11.27 19.67 -6.66
C ILE A 86 -12.79 19.73 -6.67
N LYS A 87 -13.46 19.02 -5.77
CA LYS A 87 -14.93 19.01 -5.66
C LYS A 87 -15.48 20.41 -5.38
N LYS A 88 -14.80 21.19 -4.53
CA LYS A 88 -15.16 22.58 -4.25
C LYS A 88 -15.03 23.49 -5.48
N LEU A 89 -13.92 23.36 -6.23
CA LEU A 89 -13.69 24.15 -7.45
C LEU A 89 -14.72 23.83 -8.56
N LEU A 90 -15.13 22.56 -8.69
CA LEU A 90 -16.16 22.17 -9.65
C LEU A 90 -17.52 22.77 -9.28
N GLN A 91 -17.90 22.74 -8.00
CA GLN A 91 -19.14 23.35 -7.52
C GLN A 91 -19.18 24.88 -7.70
N GLU A 92 -18.04 25.57 -7.52
CA GLU A 92 -17.92 27.00 -7.74
C GLU A 92 -18.09 27.35 -9.24
N ASN A 93 -17.56 26.54 -10.16
CA ASN A 93 -17.72 26.72 -11.60
C ASN A 93 -19.16 26.47 -12.07
N ASP A 94 -19.84 25.46 -11.55
CA ASP A 94 -21.25 25.20 -11.89
C ASP A 94 -22.19 26.33 -11.40
N ASN A 95 -21.89 26.91 -10.25
CA ASN A 95 -22.65 28.08 -9.74
C ASN A 95 -22.36 29.33 -10.56
N HIS A 96 -21.17 29.50 -11.11
CA HIS A 96 -20.85 30.68 -11.96
C HIS A 96 -21.52 30.63 -13.33
N SER A 97 -21.87 29.42 -13.80
CA SER A 97 -22.61 29.24 -15.06
C SER A 97 -24.13 29.48 -14.91
N ARG A 98 -24.66 29.58 -13.69
CA ARG A 98 -26.10 29.79 -13.41
C ARG A 98 -26.45 31.15 -12.89
N ASP A 99 -25.49 32.01 -12.60
CA ASP A 99 -25.77 33.32 -11.99
C ASP A 99 -25.27 34.50 -12.84
N THR A 100 -26.05 34.84 -13.89
CA THR A 100 -26.12 36.19 -14.38
C THR A 100 -27.27 36.91 -13.65
N GLY A 101 -27.10 37.14 -12.36
CA GLY A 101 -28.09 37.94 -11.63
C GLY A 101 -28.02 37.78 -10.12
N LEU A 102 -27.48 38.79 -9.51
CA LEU A 102 -27.48 39.15 -8.10
C LEU A 102 -26.17 38.92 -7.31
N ARG A 103 -25.45 39.99 -7.33
CA ARG A 103 -24.40 40.36 -6.42
C ARG A 103 -24.95 40.48 -4.99
N GLY A 104 -24.41 39.74 -4.07
CA GLY A 104 -24.66 39.88 -2.63
C GLY A 104 -23.53 39.34 -1.81
N LEU A 105 -22.65 40.24 -1.38
CA LEU A 105 -21.83 40.19 -0.16
C LEU A 105 -22.08 38.96 0.75
N PHE A 106 -21.16 38.00 0.77
CA PHE A 106 -20.82 37.31 2.02
C PHE A 106 -19.34 36.93 2.03
N SER A 107 -18.65 37.59 2.89
CA SER A 107 -17.58 37.26 3.81
C SER A 107 -16.78 35.99 3.56
N LYS A 108 -15.50 36.18 3.28
CA LYS A 108 -14.43 35.25 3.60
C LYS A 108 -14.55 34.80 5.05
N THR A 109 -15.12 33.65 5.30
CA THR A 109 -14.87 32.87 6.49
C THR A 109 -13.98 31.71 6.10
N THR A 110 -12.73 31.80 6.50
CA THR A 110 -11.79 30.70 6.66
C THR A 110 -12.35 29.77 7.73
N ASP A 111 -13.29 28.94 7.37
CA ASP A 111 -13.64 27.77 8.16
C ASP A 111 -12.73 26.63 7.71
N GLU A 112 -11.54 26.58 8.32
CA GLU A 112 -10.87 25.33 8.57
C GLU A 112 -11.71 24.58 9.62
N SER A 113 -12.85 24.04 9.19
CA SER A 113 -13.62 23.11 9.99
C SER A 113 -12.71 21.95 10.34
N CYS A 114 -12.55 21.69 11.63
CA CYS A 114 -11.83 20.57 12.21
C CYS A 114 -12.44 19.26 11.67
N VAL A 115 -11.95 18.82 10.53
CA VAL A 115 -12.31 17.52 9.97
C VAL A 115 -11.65 16.48 10.85
N ASN A 116 -12.44 15.61 11.48
CA ASN A 116 -11.95 14.53 12.33
C ASN A 116 -10.93 13.69 11.56
N LYS A 117 -9.81 13.34 12.24
CA LYS A 117 -8.75 12.51 11.64
C LYS A 117 -9.27 11.20 11.08
N GLU A 118 -10.27 10.60 11.72
CA GLU A 118 -10.90 9.34 11.31
C GLU A 118 -11.60 9.47 9.95
N GLU A 119 -12.22 10.61 9.64
CA GLU A 119 -12.86 10.86 8.35
C GLU A 119 -11.85 11.06 7.19
N MET A 120 -10.62 11.49 7.51
CA MET A 120 -9.54 11.61 6.52
C MET A 120 -8.88 10.27 6.18
N ASP A 121 -9.05 9.26 7.00
CA ASP A 121 -8.49 7.91 6.85
C ASP A 121 -9.45 6.98 6.07
N GLN A 122 -10.69 7.40 5.83
CA GLN A 122 -11.65 6.70 4.99
C GLN A 122 -11.51 7.12 3.52
N PRO A 123 -11.81 6.21 2.57
CA PRO A 123 -11.90 6.61 1.16
C PRO A 123 -12.96 7.71 1.01
N THR A 124 -12.61 8.78 0.32
CA THR A 124 -13.61 9.81 -0.01
C THR A 124 -14.54 9.26 -1.07
N ASP A 125 -15.86 9.35 -0.86
CA ASP A 125 -16.86 9.00 -1.86
C ASP A 125 -16.60 9.79 -3.15
N LEU A 126 -16.30 9.04 -4.20
CA LEU A 126 -16.11 9.56 -5.56
C LEU A 126 -17.46 9.72 -6.29
N GLU A 127 -18.59 9.43 -5.62
CA GLU A 127 -19.92 9.67 -6.15
C GLU A 127 -20.11 11.15 -6.46
N GLY A 128 -20.20 11.46 -7.75
CA GLY A 128 -20.32 12.82 -8.26
C GLY A 128 -19.08 13.42 -8.93
N LEU A 129 -17.97 12.67 -9.03
CA LEU A 129 -16.88 13.04 -9.94
C LEU A 129 -17.08 12.32 -11.28
N PRO A 130 -17.06 13.03 -12.42
CA PRO A 130 -17.33 12.47 -13.74
C PRO A 130 -16.19 11.58 -14.28
N PHE A 131 -15.10 11.41 -13.53
CA PHE A 131 -13.92 10.66 -13.99
C PHE A 131 -13.12 10.05 -12.83
N ARG A 132 -12.46 8.93 -13.13
CA ARG A 132 -11.50 8.32 -12.22
C ARG A 132 -10.20 9.14 -12.23
N MET A 133 -9.78 9.64 -11.06
CA MET A 133 -8.61 10.50 -10.94
C MET A 133 -7.32 9.68 -11.16
N ASN A 134 -6.53 10.07 -12.15
CA ASN A 134 -5.16 9.54 -12.32
C ASN A 134 -4.18 10.41 -11.49
N TRP A 135 -3.78 9.90 -10.33
CA TRP A 135 -2.90 10.60 -9.41
C TRP A 135 -1.45 10.77 -9.91
N ASN A 136 -1.07 10.03 -10.94
CA ASN A 136 0.27 10.10 -11.55
C ASN A 136 0.30 11.04 -12.77
N ALA A 137 -0.86 11.56 -13.21
CA ALA A 137 -0.94 12.57 -14.24
C ALA A 137 -0.51 13.96 -13.71
N GLU A 138 -0.32 14.90 -14.62
CA GLU A 138 -0.08 16.30 -14.26
C GLU A 138 -1.34 16.90 -13.61
N LEU A 139 -1.23 17.23 -12.33
CA LEU A 139 -2.27 17.90 -11.57
C LEU A 139 -2.12 19.41 -11.65
N PRO A 140 -3.20 20.19 -11.48
CA PRO A 140 -3.11 21.65 -11.41
C PRO A 140 -2.10 22.10 -10.37
N SER A 141 -1.38 23.18 -10.63
CA SER A 141 -0.25 23.69 -9.81
C SER A 141 -0.58 23.98 -8.35
N ASN A 142 -1.87 24.14 -8.03
CA ASN A 142 -2.38 24.37 -6.67
C ASN A 142 -2.65 23.06 -5.88
N ILE A 143 -2.46 21.88 -6.51
CA ILE A 143 -2.70 20.57 -5.92
C ILE A 143 -1.40 19.77 -5.91
N SER A 144 -0.85 19.56 -4.71
CA SER A 144 0.37 18.76 -4.52
C SER A 144 0.00 17.44 -3.84
N VAL A 145 0.13 16.35 -4.59
CA VAL A 145 -0.04 14.97 -4.10
C VAL A 145 1.22 14.18 -4.38
N PRO A 146 1.71 13.35 -3.44
CA PRO A 146 2.88 12.51 -3.69
C PRO A 146 2.58 11.51 -4.82
N ARG A 147 3.48 11.38 -5.75
CA ARG A 147 3.44 10.28 -6.74
C ARG A 147 3.76 8.96 -6.05
N VAL A 148 3.02 7.93 -6.42
CA VAL A 148 3.24 6.56 -5.94
C VAL A 148 3.62 5.73 -7.15
N ASP A 149 4.90 5.36 -7.22
CA ASP A 149 5.42 4.55 -8.32
C ASP A 149 5.17 3.04 -8.10
N LEU A 150 4.69 2.66 -6.90
CA LEU A 150 4.31 1.31 -6.55
C LEU A 150 2.88 1.02 -7.04
N HIS A 151 2.72 -0.01 -7.87
CA HIS A 151 1.39 -0.50 -8.28
C HIS A 151 1.04 -1.86 -7.69
N SER A 152 2.03 -2.67 -7.27
CA SER A 152 1.79 -3.99 -6.69
C SER A 152 2.73 -4.28 -5.53
N LEU A 153 2.14 -4.74 -4.43
CA LEU A 153 2.83 -5.19 -3.22
C LEU A 153 2.57 -6.67 -3.02
N ILE A 154 3.62 -7.48 -2.96
CA ILE A 154 3.54 -8.91 -2.69
C ILE A 154 4.12 -9.19 -1.31
N LEU A 155 3.32 -9.78 -0.43
CA LEU A 155 3.72 -10.18 0.93
C LEU A 155 3.97 -11.68 0.96
N ASP A 156 5.20 -12.07 1.24
CA ASP A 156 5.58 -13.46 1.35
C ASP A 156 5.40 -13.96 2.79
N PHE A 157 4.44 -14.86 2.97
CA PHE A 157 4.05 -15.47 4.24
C PHE A 157 4.67 -16.85 4.47
N SER A 158 5.62 -17.28 3.64
CA SER A 158 6.25 -18.61 3.74
C SER A 158 6.82 -18.95 5.12
N ALA A 159 7.19 -17.95 5.92
CA ALA A 159 7.71 -18.14 7.27
C ALA A 159 6.74 -17.69 8.38
N VAL A 160 5.51 -17.30 8.03
CA VAL A 160 4.49 -16.92 9.00
C VAL A 160 3.76 -18.16 9.48
N SER A 161 4.24 -18.73 10.59
CA SER A 161 3.67 -19.95 11.19
C SER A 161 2.54 -19.67 12.20
N PHE A 162 2.41 -18.41 12.64
CA PHE A 162 1.40 -18.02 13.63
C PHE A 162 0.96 -16.56 13.41
N LEU A 163 -0.33 -16.31 13.67
CA LEU A 163 -0.94 -15.00 13.60
C LEU A 163 -1.98 -14.87 14.73
N ASP A 164 -1.82 -13.91 15.65
CA ASP A 164 -2.84 -13.66 16.67
C ASP A 164 -3.95 -12.71 16.19
N ILE A 165 -5.02 -12.60 16.95
CA ILE A 165 -6.21 -11.79 16.58
C ILE A 165 -5.87 -10.30 16.49
N SER A 166 -5.00 -9.78 17.36
CA SER A 166 -4.61 -8.38 17.37
C SER A 166 -3.75 -8.06 16.15
N ALA A 167 -2.78 -8.94 15.84
CA ALA A 167 -1.97 -8.85 14.64
C ALA A 167 -2.80 -8.97 13.36
N LEU A 168 -3.80 -9.84 13.34
CA LEU A 168 -4.73 -9.97 12.22
C LEU A 168 -5.48 -8.67 11.94
N LYS A 169 -6.00 -8.01 12.98
CA LYS A 169 -6.66 -6.70 12.83
C LYS A 169 -5.68 -5.63 12.34
N GLY A 170 -4.46 -5.59 12.90
CA GLY A 170 -3.41 -4.68 12.48
C GLY A 170 -2.95 -4.90 11.05
N LEU A 171 -2.81 -6.17 10.64
CA LEU A 171 -2.49 -6.56 9.27
C LEU A 171 -3.61 -6.11 8.31
N LYS A 172 -4.87 -6.44 8.63
CA LYS A 172 -6.04 -6.05 7.82
C LYS A 172 -6.08 -4.54 7.60
N ALA A 173 -5.89 -3.75 8.65
CA ALA A 173 -5.84 -2.30 8.55
C ALA A 173 -4.69 -1.82 7.65
N GLY A 174 -3.49 -2.36 7.83
CA GLY A 174 -2.33 -1.99 7.01
C GLY A 174 -2.50 -2.34 5.53
N LEU A 175 -3.10 -3.49 5.19
CA LEU A 175 -3.38 -3.86 3.79
C LEU A 175 -4.39 -2.90 3.14
N LYS A 176 -5.45 -2.53 3.87
CA LYS A 176 -6.46 -1.58 3.37
C LYS A 176 -5.86 -0.20 3.07
N GLU A 177 -4.88 0.25 3.84
CA GLU A 177 -4.18 1.50 3.56
C GLU A 177 -3.52 1.51 2.18
N PHE A 178 -2.93 0.38 1.75
CA PHE A 178 -2.34 0.24 0.42
C PHE A 178 -3.40 0.13 -0.68
N ILE A 179 -4.44 -0.68 -0.48
CA ILE A 179 -5.53 -0.86 -1.44
C ILE A 179 -6.22 0.48 -1.74
N ARG A 180 -6.45 1.31 -0.72
CA ARG A 180 -7.11 2.61 -0.83
C ARG A 180 -6.30 3.68 -1.57
N ILE A 181 -5.02 3.45 -1.79
CA ILE A 181 -4.16 4.29 -2.63
C ILE A 181 -3.87 3.68 -3.99
N ASP A 182 -4.71 2.75 -4.46
CA ASP A 182 -4.62 2.06 -5.75
C ASP A 182 -3.37 1.17 -5.89
N VAL A 183 -2.86 0.61 -4.78
CA VAL A 183 -1.81 -0.41 -4.79
C VAL A 183 -2.46 -1.78 -4.66
N ASP A 184 -2.26 -2.64 -5.66
CA ASP A 184 -2.69 -4.03 -5.57
C ASP A 184 -1.85 -4.77 -4.52
N VAL A 185 -2.52 -5.49 -3.64
CA VAL A 185 -1.84 -6.27 -2.59
C VAL A 185 -2.07 -7.75 -2.82
N TYR A 186 -1.00 -8.54 -2.77
CA TYR A 186 -1.05 -9.98 -2.91
C TYR A 186 -0.34 -10.65 -1.73
N ILE A 187 -0.86 -11.77 -1.27
CA ILE A 187 -0.26 -12.59 -0.21
C ILE A 187 0.07 -13.94 -0.81
N VAL A 188 1.31 -14.39 -0.61
CA VAL A 188 1.79 -15.63 -1.22
C VAL A 188 2.31 -16.61 -0.17
N SER A 189 2.30 -17.89 -0.51
CA SER A 189 2.83 -18.98 0.33
C SER A 189 2.22 -19.00 1.73
N CYS A 190 0.94 -18.64 1.85
CA CYS A 190 0.23 -18.67 3.11
C CYS A 190 -0.08 -20.12 3.49
N ASP A 191 0.30 -20.53 4.68
CA ASP A 191 -0.02 -21.86 5.23
C ASP A 191 -1.53 -22.06 5.32
N VAL A 192 -1.99 -23.30 5.09
CA VAL A 192 -3.43 -23.65 5.11
C VAL A 192 -4.05 -23.33 6.47
N TYR A 193 -3.34 -23.61 7.57
CA TYR A 193 -3.80 -23.30 8.92
C TYR A 193 -4.00 -21.80 9.13
N ILE A 194 -3.09 -20.96 8.61
CA ILE A 194 -3.23 -19.50 8.67
C ILE A 194 -4.43 -19.07 7.83
N LEU A 195 -4.59 -19.62 6.63
CA LEU A 195 -5.71 -19.29 5.73
C LEU A 195 -7.08 -19.63 6.36
N GLU A 196 -7.21 -20.81 6.98
CA GLU A 196 -8.42 -21.20 7.73
C GLU A 196 -8.70 -20.21 8.86
N LYS A 197 -7.68 -19.82 9.61
CA LYS A 197 -7.80 -18.83 10.68
C LYS A 197 -8.26 -17.45 10.15
N LEU A 198 -7.76 -17.01 9.00
CA LEU A 198 -8.20 -15.78 8.33
C LEU A 198 -9.70 -15.88 7.99
N HIS A 199 -10.17 -17.01 7.48
CA HIS A 199 -11.60 -17.24 7.21
C HIS A 199 -12.44 -17.18 8.48
N MET A 200 -12.06 -17.92 9.53
CA MET A 200 -12.78 -17.94 10.80
C MET A 200 -12.85 -16.56 11.49
N CYS A 201 -11.82 -15.72 11.31
CA CYS A 201 -11.74 -14.39 11.92
C CYS A 201 -12.32 -13.28 11.04
N MET A 202 -13.06 -13.60 9.98
CA MET A 202 -13.69 -12.63 9.08
C MET A 202 -12.69 -11.61 8.50
N PHE A 203 -11.52 -12.12 8.11
CA PHE A 203 -10.48 -11.28 7.52
C PHE A 203 -10.87 -10.76 6.14
N PHE A 204 -11.57 -11.58 5.38
CA PHE A 204 -12.01 -11.26 4.01
C PHE A 204 -13.24 -10.37 4.04
N ASP A 205 -13.27 -9.39 3.14
CA ASP A 205 -14.38 -8.47 2.91
C ASP A 205 -14.34 -7.92 1.46
N ASP A 206 -15.09 -6.88 1.17
CA ASP A 206 -15.18 -6.27 -0.17
C ASP A 206 -13.82 -5.73 -0.68
N GLU A 207 -12.95 -5.26 0.22
CA GLU A 207 -11.63 -4.73 -0.11
C GLU A 207 -10.57 -5.85 -0.17
N ILE A 208 -10.63 -6.84 0.76
CA ILE A 208 -9.64 -7.93 0.85
C ILE A 208 -10.31 -9.24 0.46
N ARG A 209 -9.99 -9.72 -0.73
CA ARG A 209 -10.60 -10.91 -1.34
C ARG A 209 -9.66 -12.12 -1.30
N THR A 210 -10.22 -13.32 -1.34
CA THR A 210 -9.45 -14.56 -1.43
C THR A 210 -8.62 -14.64 -2.72
N SER A 211 -9.05 -13.97 -3.79
CA SER A 211 -8.31 -13.88 -5.07
C SER A 211 -6.98 -13.14 -4.97
N MET A 212 -6.69 -12.47 -3.85
CA MET A 212 -5.40 -11.84 -3.57
C MET A 212 -4.35 -12.83 -3.04
N PHE A 213 -4.75 -14.08 -2.76
CA PHE A 213 -3.88 -15.11 -2.20
C PHE A 213 -3.40 -16.05 -3.30
N PHE A 214 -2.09 -16.22 -3.40
CA PHE A 214 -1.46 -17.09 -4.39
C PHE A 214 -0.65 -18.19 -3.70
N PRO A 215 -0.62 -19.40 -4.27
CA PRO A 215 0.14 -20.51 -3.70
C PRO A 215 1.64 -20.26 -3.71
N THR A 216 2.17 -19.64 -4.76
CA THR A 216 3.60 -19.33 -4.88
C THR A 216 3.85 -17.86 -5.23
N LEU A 217 5.05 -17.41 -4.91
CA LEU A 217 5.49 -16.07 -5.28
C LEU A 217 5.60 -15.90 -6.79
N HIS A 218 5.98 -16.95 -7.50
CA HIS A 218 6.09 -16.94 -8.96
C HIS A 218 4.71 -16.76 -9.62
N ASP A 219 3.68 -17.46 -9.15
CA ASP A 219 2.30 -17.31 -9.68
C ASP A 219 1.78 -15.88 -9.49
N ALA A 220 1.99 -15.30 -8.31
CA ALA A 220 1.62 -13.91 -8.05
C ALA A 220 2.38 -12.94 -8.97
N MET A 221 3.66 -13.18 -9.21
CA MET A 221 4.46 -12.35 -10.10
C MET A 221 3.99 -12.46 -11.55
N LEU A 222 3.68 -13.66 -12.04
CA LEU A 222 3.11 -13.85 -13.38
C LEU A 222 1.78 -13.10 -13.52
N HIS A 223 0.90 -13.20 -12.52
CA HIS A 223 -0.35 -12.46 -12.49
C HIS A 223 -0.13 -10.95 -12.56
N VAL A 224 0.78 -10.41 -11.74
CA VAL A 224 1.12 -8.98 -11.74
C VAL A 224 1.67 -8.54 -13.10
N LEU A 225 2.59 -9.31 -13.68
CA LEU A 225 3.17 -9.02 -14.99
C LEU A 225 2.13 -9.11 -16.12
N GLU A 226 1.16 -9.99 -15.99
CA GLU A 226 0.06 -10.10 -16.96
C GLU A 226 -0.90 -8.92 -16.87
N LYS A 227 -1.28 -8.54 -15.66
CA LYS A 227 -2.16 -7.39 -15.38
C LYS A 227 -1.56 -6.08 -15.87
N HIS A 228 -0.25 -5.91 -15.78
CA HIS A 228 0.47 -4.70 -16.16
C HIS A 228 1.33 -4.90 -17.43
N LYS A 229 0.82 -5.61 -18.43
CA LYS A 229 1.55 -5.90 -19.71
C LYS A 229 2.04 -4.67 -20.44
N GLU A 230 1.37 -3.54 -20.33
CA GLU A 230 1.72 -2.30 -21.00
C GLU A 230 3.00 -1.65 -20.45
N ASP A 231 3.39 -1.97 -19.21
CA ASP A 231 4.64 -1.48 -18.60
C ASP A 231 5.87 -2.34 -18.96
N LYS A 232 5.70 -3.48 -19.60
CA LYS A 232 6.81 -4.39 -19.97
C LYS A 232 7.86 -3.77 -20.91
N THR A 233 7.51 -2.74 -21.66
CA THR A 233 8.42 -2.07 -22.59
C THR A 233 9.27 -0.98 -21.95
N LYS A 234 9.00 -0.56 -20.73
CA LYS A 234 9.66 0.59 -20.08
C LYS A 234 10.64 0.27 -18.95
N GLY A 235 11.12 -0.94 -18.89
CA GLY A 235 12.38 -1.14 -18.18
C GLY A 235 12.32 -1.79 -16.82
N TRP A 236 13.01 -2.85 -16.86
CA TRP A 236 13.57 -3.56 -15.75
C TRP A 236 14.80 -2.79 -15.25
N VAL A 237 14.87 -2.50 -13.99
CA VAL A 237 16.05 -1.86 -13.39
C VAL A 237 16.93 -2.96 -12.83
N ILE A 238 18.11 -3.13 -13.42
CA ILE A 238 19.18 -3.90 -12.79
C ILE A 238 19.78 -2.97 -11.72
N SER A 239 19.53 -3.28 -10.45
CA SER A 239 20.22 -2.56 -9.39
C SER A 239 21.60 -3.21 -9.20
N ASP A 240 22.63 -2.57 -9.68
CA ASP A 240 24.00 -2.90 -9.31
C ASP A 240 24.17 -2.57 -7.82
N THR A 241 23.99 -3.56 -6.98
CA THR A 241 24.32 -3.42 -5.56
C THR A 241 25.83 -3.57 -5.46
N LYS A 242 26.53 -2.45 -5.30
CA LYS A 242 27.97 -2.46 -4.96
C LYS A 242 28.15 -3.16 -3.62
N MET A 243 29.04 -4.15 -3.61
CA MET A 243 29.63 -4.68 -2.37
C MET A 243 30.42 -3.60 -1.66
#